data_53dd497f8c15a1048b2f642ba74c7031
#
_entry.id   53dd497f8c15a1048b2f642ba74c7031
#
_cell.length_a   1.000
_cell.length_b   1.000
_cell.length_c   1.000
_cell.angle_alpha   90.00
_cell.angle_beta   90.00
_cell.angle_gamma   90.00
#
_symmetry.space_group_name_H-M   'P 1'
#
loop_
_entity.id
_entity.type
_entity.pdbx_description
1 polymer ?
#
loop_
_entity_poly.entity_id
_entity_poly.type
_entity_poly.pdbx_seq_one_letter_code
_entity_poly.pdbx_strand_id
1 'polypeptide(L)'
;PKDVDKMLGYANEENLEAIPVAVVTETPRLVLSWRGKEIVNISRAFLDTNGAHQETDVTVTMPSKAENYMEKVEVKDNFKDTFTDTLKDLNVCSKKGLVEMFDSSIGASTVTMPYGGKYQLTPTQTMIAKLPVLDGKCDTVTMMSYGMDPYLTSWSPYHGAEYAVLTSVAKIV
;
A
#
# COMPACT_ATOMS: atom_id res chain seq x y z
N PRO A 1 24.63 12.44 16.62
CA PRO A 1 25.48 13.60 16.95
C PRO A 1 26.90 13.50 16.41
N LYS A 2 27.54 12.31 16.37
CA LYS A 2 28.95 12.13 15.96
C LYS A 2 29.23 12.61 14.54
N ASP A 3 28.26 12.51 13.65
CA ASP A 3 28.43 12.69 12.22
C ASP A 3 27.80 14.00 11.72
N VAL A 4 27.36 14.89 12.63
CA VAL A 4 26.70 16.14 12.23
C VAL A 4 27.67 17.02 11.43
N ASP A 5 28.87 17.25 11.94
CA ASP A 5 29.87 18.08 11.26
C ASP A 5 30.28 17.48 9.91
N LYS A 6 30.35 16.15 9.82
CA LYS A 6 30.65 15.45 8.59
C LYS A 6 29.52 15.62 7.54
N MET A 7 28.25 15.53 7.97
CA MET A 7 27.12 15.77 7.09
C MET A 7 27.02 17.22 6.63
N LEU A 8 27.30 18.18 7.52
CA LEU A 8 27.37 19.59 7.15
C LEU A 8 28.53 19.85 6.15
N GLY A 9 29.66 19.17 6.34
CA GLY A 9 30.78 19.19 5.39
C GLY A 9 30.37 18.73 3.99
N TYR A 10 29.72 17.59 3.90
CA TYR A 10 29.23 17.06 2.61
C TYR A 10 28.21 18.00 1.94
N ALA A 11 27.27 18.54 2.69
CA ALA A 11 26.33 19.51 2.14
C ALA A 11 27.05 20.76 1.59
N ASN A 12 28.07 21.26 2.30
CA ASN A 12 28.85 22.40 1.85
C ASN A 12 29.67 22.08 0.59
N GLU A 13 30.22 20.89 0.46
CA GLU A 13 30.93 20.43 -0.74
C GLU A 13 30.01 20.43 -1.97
N GLU A 14 28.73 20.10 -1.78
CA GLU A 14 27.70 20.10 -2.82
C GLU A 14 27.01 21.48 -2.98
N ASN A 15 27.50 22.51 -2.31
CA ASN A 15 26.92 23.85 -2.29
C ASN A 15 25.44 23.87 -1.83
N LEU A 16 25.14 23.05 -0.85
CA LEU A 16 23.81 22.93 -0.23
C LEU A 16 23.81 23.49 1.18
N GLU A 17 22.73 24.17 1.55
CA GLU A 17 22.50 24.58 2.93
C GLU A 17 21.99 23.39 3.76
N ALA A 18 22.61 23.14 4.90
CA ALA A 18 22.16 22.13 5.85
C ALA A 18 22.32 22.64 7.29
N ILE A 19 21.26 22.48 8.08
CA ILE A 19 21.23 22.87 9.48
C ILE A 19 20.59 21.78 10.35
N PRO A 20 21.10 21.53 11.56
CA PRO A 20 20.43 20.69 12.53
C PRO A 20 19.14 21.33 13.01
N VAL A 21 18.02 20.70 12.79
CA VAL A 21 16.68 21.24 13.14
C VAL A 21 16.11 20.62 14.41
N ALA A 22 16.61 19.46 14.83
CA ALA A 22 16.10 18.75 15.99
C ALA A 22 17.16 17.79 16.59
N VAL A 23 16.94 17.41 17.83
CA VAL A 23 17.70 16.39 18.55
C VAL A 23 16.72 15.30 19.02
N VAL A 24 17.06 14.06 18.75
CA VAL A 24 16.31 12.91 19.27
C VAL A 24 16.66 12.74 20.75
N THR A 25 15.64 12.70 21.60
CA THR A 25 15.77 12.54 23.05
C THR A 25 15.18 11.23 23.55
N GLU A 26 15.58 10.77 24.72
CA GLU A 26 15.00 9.60 25.36
C GLU A 26 13.59 9.86 25.90
N THR A 27 13.27 11.11 26.20
CA THR A 27 11.95 11.50 26.67
C THR A 27 10.95 11.38 25.51
N PRO A 28 9.87 10.59 25.63
CA PRO A 28 8.93 10.36 24.54
C PRO A 28 7.95 11.54 24.35
N ARG A 29 8.50 12.67 23.95
CA ARG A 29 7.77 13.93 23.73
C ARG A 29 8.29 14.64 22.48
N LEU A 30 7.38 15.28 21.74
CA LEU A 30 7.72 16.29 20.75
C LEU A 30 7.71 17.65 21.45
N VAL A 31 8.86 18.29 21.49
CA VAL A 31 9.00 19.62 22.08
C VAL A 31 9.51 20.58 21.01
N LEU A 32 8.81 21.69 20.81
CA LEU A 32 9.22 22.77 19.92
C LEU A 32 9.43 24.05 20.73
N SER A 33 10.54 24.70 20.48
CA SER A 33 10.88 25.97 21.13
C SER A 33 11.01 27.09 20.09
N TRP A 34 10.48 28.25 20.40
CA TRP A 34 10.59 29.44 19.59
C TRP A 34 11.05 30.63 20.44
N ARG A 35 12.15 31.25 20.06
CA ARG A 35 12.72 32.41 20.78
C ARG A 35 12.89 32.15 22.30
N GLY A 36 13.37 30.97 22.66
CA GLY A 36 13.59 30.58 24.04
C GLY A 36 12.35 30.21 24.84
N LYS A 37 11.17 30.14 24.19
CA LYS A 37 9.92 29.69 24.80
C LYS A 37 9.48 28.37 24.18
N GLU A 38 9.05 27.45 25.01
CA GLU A 38 8.39 26.23 24.57
C GLU A 38 6.99 26.59 24.03
N ILE A 39 6.72 26.22 22.79
CA ILE A 39 5.46 26.47 22.10
C ILE A 39 4.68 25.20 21.82
N VAL A 40 5.33 24.04 21.83
CA VAL A 40 4.71 22.72 21.71
C VAL A 40 5.40 21.76 22.67
N ASN A 41 4.62 20.97 23.40
CA ASN A 41 5.11 19.91 24.26
C ASN A 41 4.06 18.80 24.33
N ILE A 42 4.14 17.84 23.40
CA ILE A 42 3.13 16.80 23.17
C ILE A 42 3.76 15.42 23.41
N SER A 43 3.06 14.55 24.13
CA SER A 43 3.52 13.18 24.34
C SER A 43 3.47 12.35 23.05
N ARG A 44 4.40 11.41 22.88
CA ARG A 44 4.38 10.43 21.79
C ARG A 44 3.10 9.60 21.83
N ALA A 45 2.64 9.21 23.01
CA ALA A 45 1.38 8.46 23.16
C ALA A 45 0.18 9.20 22.54
N PHE A 46 0.12 10.52 22.70
CA PHE A 46 -0.92 11.34 22.08
C PHE A 46 -0.77 11.39 20.55
N LEU A 47 0.44 11.54 20.04
CA LEU A 47 0.70 11.58 18.60
C LEU A 47 0.42 10.23 17.93
N ASP A 48 0.76 9.12 18.58
CA ASP A 48 0.58 7.78 18.06
C ASP A 48 -0.91 7.36 17.96
N THR A 49 -1.79 8.03 18.71
CA THR A 49 -3.24 7.81 18.68
C THR A 49 -3.99 8.86 17.85
N ASN A 50 -3.32 9.68 17.05
CA ASN A 50 -3.92 10.84 16.37
C ASN A 50 -4.68 11.78 17.32
N GLY A 51 -4.24 11.87 18.57
CA GLY A 51 -4.81 12.76 19.58
C GLY A 51 -5.92 12.17 20.44
N ALA A 52 -6.40 10.96 20.15
CA ALA A 52 -7.44 10.30 20.96
C ALA A 52 -7.19 8.79 21.05
N HIS A 53 -7.25 8.25 22.27
CA HIS A 53 -7.35 6.81 22.45
C HIS A 53 -8.80 6.42 22.19
N GLN A 54 -9.01 5.54 21.21
CA GLN A 54 -10.36 5.09 20.83
C GLN A 54 -10.51 3.62 21.15
N GLU A 55 -11.59 3.29 21.84
CA GLU A 55 -12.01 1.92 22.10
C GLU A 55 -13.43 1.74 21.57
N THR A 56 -13.72 0.58 21.01
CA THR A 56 -15.05 0.23 20.56
C THR A 56 -15.30 -1.26 20.73
N ASP A 57 -16.53 -1.60 21.07
CA ASP A 57 -17.00 -2.97 21.07
C ASP A 57 -17.55 -3.31 19.69
N VAL A 58 -17.14 -4.44 19.15
CA VAL A 58 -17.60 -4.91 17.85
C VAL A 58 -18.34 -6.24 18.01
N THR A 59 -19.60 -6.26 17.59
CA THR A 59 -20.36 -7.51 17.47
C THR A 59 -20.30 -8.02 16.06
N VAL A 60 -19.67 -9.17 15.87
CA VAL A 60 -19.61 -9.85 14.55
C VAL A 60 -20.82 -10.76 14.43
N THR A 61 -21.75 -10.38 13.54
CA THR A 61 -22.90 -11.22 13.22
C THR A 61 -22.55 -12.16 12.07
N MET A 62 -22.88 -13.43 12.22
CA MET A 62 -22.69 -14.40 11.13
C MET A 62 -23.51 -13.97 9.91
N PRO A 63 -22.90 -13.87 8.72
CA PRO A 63 -23.64 -13.52 7.52
C PRO A 63 -24.60 -14.64 7.13
N SER A 64 -25.71 -14.26 6.49
CA SER A 64 -26.68 -15.25 5.98
C SER A 64 -26.03 -16.10 4.89
N LYS A 65 -26.09 -17.43 5.05
CA LYS A 65 -25.63 -18.36 4.00
C LYS A 65 -26.43 -18.21 2.71
N ALA A 66 -27.73 -17.89 2.82
CA ALA A 66 -28.59 -17.69 1.65
C ALA A 66 -28.23 -16.45 0.83
N GLU A 67 -27.44 -15.55 1.40
CA GLU A 67 -26.95 -14.34 0.72
C GLU A 67 -25.49 -14.43 0.27
N ASN A 68 -24.88 -15.59 0.44
CA ASN A 68 -23.52 -15.83 -0.04
C ASN A 68 -23.44 -15.62 -1.57
N TYR A 69 -22.69 -14.60 -1.97
CA TYR A 69 -22.59 -14.23 -3.37
C TYR A 69 -21.97 -15.33 -4.23
N MET A 70 -21.11 -16.19 -3.67
CA MET A 70 -20.53 -17.34 -4.37
C MET A 70 -21.58 -18.39 -4.75
N GLU A 71 -22.70 -18.44 -4.03
CA GLU A 71 -23.79 -19.38 -4.29
C GLU A 71 -24.92 -18.75 -5.13
N LYS A 72 -24.91 -17.43 -5.28
CA LYS A 72 -25.91 -16.66 -6.03
C LYS A 72 -25.54 -16.37 -7.49
N VAL A 73 -24.80 -17.26 -8.11
CA VAL A 73 -24.46 -17.06 -9.53
C VAL A 73 -25.72 -17.29 -10.39
N GLU A 74 -26.33 -16.23 -10.86
CA GLU A 74 -27.39 -16.30 -11.83
C GLU A 74 -26.79 -16.49 -13.22
N VAL A 75 -26.91 -17.70 -13.75
CA VAL A 75 -26.57 -17.98 -15.15
C VAL A 75 -27.83 -17.72 -15.97
N LYS A 76 -27.79 -16.72 -16.86
CA LYS A 76 -28.86 -16.45 -17.82
C LYS A 76 -28.98 -17.62 -18.81
N ASP A 77 -30.14 -17.77 -19.42
CA ASP A 77 -30.38 -18.81 -20.43
C ASP A 77 -29.34 -18.80 -21.57
N ASN A 78 -28.82 -17.61 -21.88
CA ASN A 78 -27.75 -17.45 -22.84
C ASN A 78 -26.41 -17.26 -22.11
N PHE A 79 -25.54 -18.27 -22.13
CA PHE A 79 -24.19 -18.22 -21.54
C PHE A 79 -23.35 -17.05 -22.07
N LYS A 80 -23.48 -16.73 -23.35
CA LYS A 80 -22.73 -15.61 -23.95
C LYS A 80 -23.10 -14.27 -23.29
N ASP A 81 -24.36 -14.07 -22.98
CA ASP A 81 -24.82 -12.83 -22.33
C ASP A 81 -24.35 -12.77 -20.89
N THR A 82 -24.43 -13.88 -20.15
CA THR A 82 -23.89 -13.99 -18.77
C THR A 82 -22.40 -13.65 -18.75
N PHE A 83 -21.62 -14.25 -19.64
CA PHE A 83 -20.19 -14.03 -19.76
C PHE A 83 -19.86 -12.56 -20.12
N THR A 84 -20.56 -12.01 -21.08
CA THR A 84 -20.35 -10.62 -21.51
C THR A 84 -20.72 -9.62 -20.42
N ASP A 85 -21.79 -9.85 -19.69
CA ASP A 85 -22.21 -8.96 -18.60
C ASP A 85 -21.23 -9.05 -17.41
N THR A 86 -20.71 -10.22 -17.11
CA THR A 86 -19.62 -10.38 -16.11
C THR A 86 -18.39 -9.57 -16.51
N LEU A 87 -17.99 -9.61 -17.79
CA LEU A 87 -16.84 -8.82 -18.27
C LEU A 87 -17.08 -7.30 -18.28
N LYS A 88 -18.33 -6.85 -18.28
CA LYS A 88 -18.67 -5.42 -18.16
C LYS A 88 -18.65 -4.91 -16.72
N ASP A 89 -18.69 -5.80 -15.75
CA ASP A 89 -18.64 -5.42 -14.34
C ASP A 89 -17.35 -4.65 -14.03
N LEU A 90 -17.48 -3.51 -13.35
CA LEU A 90 -16.34 -2.64 -13.03
C LEU A 90 -15.28 -3.31 -12.14
N ASN A 91 -15.64 -4.33 -11.37
CA ASN A 91 -14.70 -5.10 -10.57
C ASN A 91 -13.98 -6.19 -11.38
N VAL A 92 -14.53 -6.58 -12.53
CA VAL A 92 -14.03 -7.67 -13.38
C VAL A 92 -13.35 -7.16 -14.64
N CYS A 93 -13.84 -6.07 -15.23
CA CYS A 93 -13.34 -5.53 -16.50
C CYS A 93 -11.83 -5.20 -16.44
N SER A 94 -11.16 -5.26 -17.59
CA SER A 94 -9.76 -4.88 -17.72
C SER A 94 -9.49 -3.44 -17.28
N LYS A 95 -8.45 -3.25 -16.48
CA LYS A 95 -7.96 -1.93 -16.05
C LYS A 95 -6.78 -1.42 -16.90
N LYS A 96 -6.47 -2.12 -18.00
CA LYS A 96 -5.30 -1.82 -18.82
C LYS A 96 -5.24 -0.36 -19.27
N GLY A 97 -6.34 0.20 -19.73
CA GLY A 97 -6.39 1.60 -20.14
C GLY A 97 -6.03 2.60 -19.04
N LEU A 98 -6.40 2.31 -17.78
CA LEU A 98 -6.00 3.14 -16.64
C LEU A 98 -4.51 3.02 -16.34
N VAL A 99 -3.96 1.81 -16.43
CA VAL A 99 -2.54 1.56 -16.17
C VAL A 99 -1.66 2.21 -17.24
N GLU A 100 -2.09 2.18 -18.50
CA GLU A 100 -1.37 2.80 -19.63
C GLU A 100 -1.32 4.34 -19.57
N MET A 101 -2.14 4.96 -18.73
CA MET A 101 -2.09 6.41 -18.48
C MET A 101 -0.90 6.82 -17.61
N PHE A 102 -0.24 5.89 -16.96
CA PHE A 102 0.88 6.13 -16.03
C PHE A 102 2.13 5.44 -16.52
N ASP A 103 3.29 6.02 -16.22
CA ASP A 103 4.58 5.40 -16.46
C ASP A 103 4.78 4.25 -15.45
N SER A 104 4.79 3.03 -15.98
CA SER A 104 4.92 1.80 -15.17
C SER A 104 6.37 1.49 -14.78
N SER A 105 7.34 2.22 -15.30
CA SER A 105 8.78 1.98 -15.14
C SER A 105 9.52 3.14 -14.47
N ILE A 106 8.82 4.01 -13.77
CA ILE A 106 9.40 5.16 -13.06
C ILE A 106 10.52 4.69 -12.13
N GLY A 107 11.68 5.34 -12.22
CA GLY A 107 12.86 5.02 -11.42
C GLY A 107 13.71 3.85 -11.95
N ALA A 108 13.35 3.25 -13.08
CA ALA A 108 14.09 2.18 -13.75
C ALA A 108 14.40 0.94 -12.89
N SER A 109 13.75 0.76 -11.76
CA SER A 109 13.95 -0.37 -10.83
C SER A 109 12.87 -1.45 -10.92
N THR A 110 11.87 -1.28 -11.80
CA THR A 110 10.76 -2.21 -12.01
C THR A 110 11.26 -3.55 -12.54
N VAL A 111 10.95 -4.64 -11.84
CA VAL A 111 11.26 -6.01 -12.27
C VAL A 111 10.10 -6.60 -13.06
N THR A 112 8.87 -6.43 -12.56
CA THR A 112 7.66 -6.91 -13.23
C THR A 112 6.80 -5.73 -13.68
N MET A 113 6.48 -5.71 -14.98
CA MET A 113 5.55 -4.72 -15.52
C MET A 113 4.10 -5.06 -15.12
N PRO A 114 3.19 -4.09 -15.07
CA PRO A 114 1.78 -4.30 -14.72
C PRO A 114 1.06 -5.33 -15.60
N TYR A 115 1.52 -5.50 -16.84
CA TYR A 115 1.06 -6.52 -17.76
C TYR A 115 2.25 -7.30 -18.31
N GLY A 116 2.19 -8.62 -18.16
CA GLY A 116 3.20 -9.55 -18.61
C GLY A 116 2.71 -10.50 -19.71
N GLY A 117 3.52 -11.54 -19.97
CA GLY A 117 3.28 -12.53 -21.01
C GLY A 117 3.68 -12.05 -22.39
N LYS A 118 3.64 -12.97 -23.35
CA LYS A 118 4.06 -12.73 -24.75
C LYS A 118 3.37 -11.52 -25.39
N TYR A 119 2.12 -11.28 -25.06
CA TYR A 119 1.31 -10.20 -25.64
C TYR A 119 1.10 -9.02 -24.68
N GLN A 120 1.73 -9.05 -23.51
CA GLN A 120 1.56 -8.04 -22.47
C GLN A 120 0.07 -7.77 -22.12
N LEU A 121 -0.70 -8.84 -21.99
CA LEU A 121 -2.12 -8.79 -21.68
C LEU A 121 -2.48 -9.44 -20.34
N THR A 122 -1.53 -10.14 -19.72
CA THR A 122 -1.75 -10.81 -18.45
C THR A 122 -1.46 -9.86 -17.29
N PRO A 123 -2.47 -9.49 -16.47
CA PRO A 123 -2.24 -8.62 -15.33
C PRO A 123 -1.22 -9.22 -14.35
N THR A 124 -0.25 -8.42 -13.96
CA THR A 124 0.68 -8.75 -12.88
C THR A 124 0.11 -8.19 -11.58
N GLN A 125 -0.15 -9.06 -10.62
CA GLN A 125 -0.82 -8.69 -9.37
C GLN A 125 0.15 -8.46 -8.21
N THR A 126 1.44 -8.39 -8.50
CA THR A 126 2.51 -8.17 -7.54
C THR A 126 3.44 -7.09 -8.07
N MET A 127 3.75 -6.10 -7.23
CA MET A 127 4.79 -5.14 -7.53
C MET A 127 6.14 -5.72 -7.09
N ILE A 128 7.10 -5.77 -7.99
CA ILE A 128 8.48 -6.19 -7.70
C ILE A 128 9.41 -5.13 -8.27
N ALA A 129 10.23 -4.55 -7.38
CA ALA A 129 11.18 -3.52 -7.76
C ALA A 129 12.53 -3.76 -7.08
N LYS A 130 13.62 -3.49 -7.78
CA LYS A 130 14.96 -3.51 -7.20
C LYS A 130 15.15 -2.35 -6.22
N LEU A 131 15.89 -2.57 -5.16
CA LEU A 131 16.30 -1.49 -4.27
C LEU A 131 17.23 -0.54 -5.06
N PRO A 132 16.98 0.79 -5.00
CA PRO A 132 17.83 1.75 -5.67
C PRO A 132 19.18 1.82 -4.96
N VAL A 133 20.26 1.84 -5.75
CA VAL A 133 21.63 2.06 -5.30
C VAL A 133 22.27 3.16 -6.15
N LEU A 134 23.14 3.96 -5.58
CA LEU A 134 23.81 5.05 -6.30
C LEU A 134 24.78 4.48 -7.34
N ASP A 135 25.54 3.45 -6.96
CA ASP A 135 26.52 2.82 -7.81
C ASP A 135 26.41 1.30 -7.80
N GLY A 136 26.75 0.66 -8.93
CA GLY A 136 26.80 -0.78 -9.07
C GLY A 136 25.46 -1.43 -9.41
N LYS A 137 25.34 -2.73 -9.07
CA LYS A 137 24.14 -3.54 -9.30
C LYS A 137 23.59 -4.02 -7.97
N CYS A 138 22.27 -3.94 -7.84
CA CYS A 138 21.56 -4.52 -6.71
C CYS A 138 20.60 -5.58 -7.21
N ASP A 139 20.71 -6.79 -6.68
CA ASP A 139 19.81 -7.91 -6.99
C ASP A 139 18.77 -8.14 -5.88
N THR A 140 18.82 -7.34 -4.81
CA THR A 140 17.79 -7.32 -3.78
C THR A 140 16.56 -6.59 -4.30
N VAL A 141 15.39 -7.18 -4.08
CA VAL A 141 14.11 -6.63 -4.50
C VAL A 141 13.18 -6.40 -3.31
N THR A 142 12.29 -5.45 -3.46
CA THR A 142 11.10 -5.32 -2.61
C THR A 142 9.90 -5.86 -3.39
N MET A 143 8.99 -6.52 -2.66
CA MET A 143 7.78 -7.09 -3.23
C MET A 143 6.58 -6.62 -2.42
N MET A 144 5.50 -6.24 -3.12
CA MET A 144 4.22 -5.92 -2.52
C MET A 144 3.09 -6.57 -3.31
N SER A 145 2.11 -7.08 -2.57
CA SER A 145 0.88 -7.57 -3.14
C SER A 145 -0.32 -7.09 -2.34
N TYR A 146 -1.47 -7.27 -2.89
CA TYR A 146 -2.74 -6.98 -2.21
C TYR A 146 -3.75 -8.09 -2.49
N GLY A 147 -4.73 -8.19 -1.62
CA GLY A 147 -5.89 -9.03 -1.82
C GLY A 147 -7.15 -8.25 -1.48
N MET A 148 -8.17 -8.38 -2.30
CA MET A 148 -9.49 -7.82 -2.05
C MET A 148 -10.52 -8.47 -2.97
N ASP A 149 -11.66 -8.82 -2.41
CA ASP A 149 -12.86 -9.14 -3.15
C ASP A 149 -14.01 -8.25 -2.63
N PRO A 150 -14.51 -7.29 -3.41
CA PRO A 150 -15.53 -6.36 -2.95
C PRO A 150 -16.88 -7.03 -2.68
N TYR A 151 -17.23 -8.07 -3.39
CA TYR A 151 -18.49 -8.79 -3.19
C TYR A 151 -18.46 -9.64 -1.93
N LEU A 152 -17.36 -10.38 -1.72
CA LEU A 152 -17.15 -11.15 -0.50
C LEU A 152 -17.12 -10.23 0.72
N THR A 153 -16.42 -9.10 0.61
CA THR A 153 -16.31 -8.11 1.69
C THR A 153 -17.66 -7.46 2.01
N SER A 154 -18.49 -7.20 1.00
CA SER A 154 -19.84 -6.65 1.18
C SER A 154 -20.79 -7.63 1.87
N TRP A 155 -20.67 -8.92 1.56
CA TRP A 155 -21.44 -9.97 2.21
C TRP A 155 -20.96 -10.20 3.64
N SER A 156 -19.66 -10.28 3.85
CA SER A 156 -19.04 -10.54 5.14
C SER A 156 -17.66 -9.88 5.21
N PRO A 157 -17.51 -8.77 5.95
CA PRO A 157 -16.21 -8.14 6.16
C PRO A 157 -15.17 -9.07 6.79
N TYR A 158 -15.60 -9.99 7.65
CA TYR A 158 -14.72 -10.99 8.26
C TYR A 158 -14.10 -11.92 7.20
N HIS A 159 -14.94 -12.59 6.40
CA HIS A 159 -14.47 -13.49 5.34
C HIS A 159 -13.73 -12.70 4.24
N GLY A 160 -14.16 -11.48 3.96
CA GLY A 160 -13.45 -10.58 3.04
C GLY A 160 -12.03 -10.28 3.48
N ALA A 161 -11.82 -10.00 4.76
CA ALA A 161 -10.50 -9.76 5.32
C ALA A 161 -9.62 -11.03 5.30
N GLU A 162 -10.17 -12.17 5.68
CA GLU A 162 -9.48 -13.47 5.63
C GLU A 162 -9.03 -13.79 4.19
N TYR A 163 -9.93 -13.65 3.22
CA TYR A 163 -9.64 -13.88 1.81
C TYR A 163 -8.61 -12.87 1.27
N ALA A 164 -8.67 -11.61 1.70
CA ALA A 164 -7.71 -10.58 1.30
C ALA A 164 -6.29 -10.93 1.74
N VAL A 165 -6.12 -11.42 2.97
CA VAL A 165 -4.81 -11.89 3.47
C VAL A 165 -4.34 -13.11 2.69
N LEU A 166 -5.20 -14.12 2.55
CA LEU A 166 -4.89 -15.37 1.84
C LEU A 166 -4.44 -15.09 0.39
N THR A 167 -5.19 -14.28 -0.34
CA THR A 167 -4.86 -13.95 -1.73
C THR A 167 -3.62 -13.09 -1.86
N SER A 168 -3.36 -12.16 -0.94
CA SER A 168 -2.14 -11.36 -0.97
C SER A 168 -0.90 -12.23 -0.72
N VAL A 169 -0.96 -13.17 0.21
CA VAL A 169 0.13 -14.14 0.46
C VAL A 169 0.35 -15.02 -0.77
N ALA A 170 -0.72 -15.61 -1.34
CA ALA A 170 -0.63 -16.49 -2.50
C ALA A 170 -0.05 -15.80 -3.77
N LYS A 171 -0.11 -14.47 -3.86
CA LYS A 171 0.47 -13.71 -4.97
C LYS A 171 1.98 -13.47 -4.83
N ILE A 172 2.54 -13.63 -3.65
CA ILE A 172 3.98 -13.44 -3.39
C ILE A 172 4.73 -14.76 -3.37
N VAL A 173 4.09 -15.83 -2.93
CA VAL A 173 4.66 -17.18 -2.84
C VAL A 173 4.56 -17.89 -4.17
#